data_83ad1436b16f719d1508fa0d66afe7f7
#
_entry.id   83ad1436b16f719d1508fa0d66afe7f7
#
_cell.length_a   1.000
_cell.length_b   1.000
_cell.length_c   1.000
_cell.angle_alpha   90.00
_cell.angle_beta   90.00
_cell.angle_gamma   90.00
#
_symmetry.space_group_name_H-M   'P 1'
#
loop_
_entity.id
_entity.type
_entity.pdbx_description
1 polymer ?
#
loop_
_entity_poly.entity_id
_entity_poly.type
_entity_poly.pdbx_seq_one_letter_code
_entity_poly.pdbx_strand_id
1 'polypeptide(L)'
;MLVTGAEELLADRAVERLVALARERDPEVEVTRVDGAAYTAGELTLVTSPSLFAEDRLVVVEGVEKATDDLILDATAYVSTPQSDVVLVLRHGGGQRGKRLLDAVRAAGHPVAACEPLKKDADKVAFVTQELRRARRRMEPRAVRSLVDAVGSDLRELAAACTQLVSDTTGVISVEVVERYYGGRIEATGFRVADAAVEGASGEAVALLRHAFATGVDPVPLVAALAARLRVLAKVSAVRGRGSGAERELGLAPWQLDRSRRELAHWTPEGLAQAITAVAQADAEVKGAGRDPHFAVERAVLRIAASVRR
;
A
#
# COMPACT_ATOMS: atom_id res chain seq x y z
N MET A 1 -10.13 -18.79 14.47
CA MET A 1 -9.32 -18.36 13.32
C MET A 1 -8.63 -17.04 13.61
N LEU A 2 -7.42 -16.80 13.08
CA LEU A 2 -6.71 -15.53 13.24
C LEU A 2 -6.65 -14.80 11.88
N VAL A 3 -7.04 -13.53 11.87
CA VAL A 3 -6.83 -12.59 10.75
C VAL A 3 -5.77 -11.58 11.22
N THR A 4 -4.59 -11.56 10.60
CA THR A 4 -3.46 -10.76 11.09
C THR A 4 -2.72 -10.06 9.95
N GLY A 5 -2.36 -8.80 10.17
CA GLY A 5 -1.62 -7.96 9.23
C GLY A 5 -2.14 -6.53 9.21
N ALA A 6 -1.30 -5.63 8.70
CA ALA A 6 -1.59 -4.19 8.69
C ALA A 6 -2.42 -3.73 7.47
N GLU A 7 -2.76 -4.67 6.54
CA GLU A 7 -3.59 -4.32 5.38
C GLU A 7 -5.08 -4.46 5.72
N GLU A 8 -5.67 -3.33 6.05
CA GLU A 8 -7.06 -3.27 6.54
C GLU A 8 -8.06 -3.83 5.53
N LEU A 9 -7.92 -3.51 4.23
CA LEU A 9 -8.85 -4.00 3.21
C LEU A 9 -8.86 -5.53 3.13
N LEU A 10 -7.69 -6.16 3.21
CA LEU A 10 -7.61 -7.63 3.18
C LEU A 10 -8.19 -8.24 4.45
N ALA A 11 -7.96 -7.61 5.61
CA ALA A 11 -8.51 -8.04 6.89
C ALA A 11 -10.05 -7.93 6.91
N ASP A 12 -10.60 -6.79 6.46
CA ASP A 12 -12.05 -6.57 6.35
C ASP A 12 -12.69 -7.66 5.46
N ARG A 13 -12.12 -7.90 4.27
CA ARG A 13 -12.62 -8.90 3.34
C ARG A 13 -12.50 -10.33 3.86
N ALA A 14 -11.46 -10.63 4.64
CA ALA A 14 -11.33 -11.93 5.28
C ALA A 14 -12.46 -12.15 6.30
N VAL A 15 -12.76 -11.16 7.13
CA VAL A 15 -13.89 -11.22 8.09
C VAL A 15 -15.23 -11.29 7.35
N GLU A 16 -15.46 -10.43 6.35
CA GLU A 16 -16.68 -10.47 5.54
C GLU A 16 -16.92 -11.83 4.88
N ARG A 17 -15.83 -12.44 4.35
CA ARG A 17 -15.92 -13.78 3.75
C ARG A 17 -16.28 -14.86 4.78
N LEU A 18 -15.75 -14.76 5.99
CA LEU A 18 -16.11 -15.69 7.08
C LEU A 18 -17.57 -15.52 7.50
N VAL A 19 -18.04 -14.28 7.62
CA VAL A 19 -19.46 -14.00 7.89
C VAL A 19 -20.35 -14.55 6.77
N ALA A 20 -19.97 -14.36 5.51
CA ALA A 20 -20.72 -14.90 4.38
C ALA A 20 -20.77 -16.43 4.40
N LEU A 21 -19.64 -17.09 4.67
CA LEU A 21 -19.58 -18.56 4.77
C LEU A 21 -20.39 -19.09 5.95
N ALA A 22 -20.41 -18.40 7.09
CA ALA A 22 -21.24 -18.76 8.23
C ALA A 22 -22.73 -18.68 7.85
N ARG A 23 -23.15 -17.61 7.18
CA ARG A 23 -24.53 -17.41 6.71
C ARG A 23 -24.94 -18.35 5.57
N GLU A 24 -24.00 -18.78 4.73
CA GLU A 24 -24.26 -19.81 3.72
C GLU A 24 -24.60 -21.17 4.37
N ARG A 25 -23.99 -21.44 5.56
CA ARG A 25 -24.21 -22.67 6.32
C ARG A 25 -25.45 -22.59 7.20
N ASP A 26 -25.61 -21.47 7.89
CA ASP A 26 -26.75 -21.15 8.75
C ASP A 26 -27.19 -19.69 8.50
N PRO A 27 -28.30 -19.44 7.78
CA PRO A 27 -28.79 -18.08 7.50
C PRO A 27 -29.12 -17.27 8.75
N GLU A 28 -29.46 -17.92 9.87
CA GLU A 28 -29.81 -17.29 11.16
C GLU A 28 -28.61 -17.16 12.12
N VAL A 29 -27.39 -17.49 11.65
CA VAL A 29 -26.17 -17.42 12.48
C VAL A 29 -26.03 -16.08 13.18
N GLU A 30 -25.89 -16.12 14.50
CA GLU A 30 -25.63 -14.94 15.31
C GLU A 30 -24.17 -14.45 15.10
N VAL A 31 -24.01 -13.19 14.67
CA VAL A 31 -22.70 -12.57 14.49
C VAL A 31 -22.50 -11.49 15.55
N THR A 32 -21.66 -11.80 16.54
CA THR A 32 -21.31 -10.89 17.63
C THR A 32 -19.95 -10.24 17.36
N ARG A 33 -19.84 -8.92 17.56
CA ARG A 33 -18.59 -8.18 17.48
C ARG A 33 -18.18 -7.70 18.86
N VAL A 34 -16.93 -7.93 19.22
CA VAL A 34 -16.31 -7.55 20.49
C VAL A 34 -15.16 -6.61 20.22
N ASP A 35 -15.12 -5.46 20.89
CA ASP A 35 -13.99 -4.52 20.82
C ASP A 35 -12.89 -4.95 21.81
N GLY A 36 -11.74 -5.34 21.28
CA GLY A 36 -10.60 -5.77 22.11
C GLY A 36 -10.05 -4.68 23.01
N ALA A 37 -10.21 -3.40 22.65
CA ALA A 37 -9.71 -2.28 23.45
C ALA A 37 -10.65 -1.96 24.64
N ALA A 38 -11.94 -2.26 24.52
CA ALA A 38 -12.95 -2.02 25.55
C ALA A 38 -13.39 -3.27 26.28
N TYR A 39 -12.74 -4.41 26.02
CA TYR A 39 -13.10 -5.73 26.57
C TYR A 39 -13.05 -5.78 28.09
N THR A 40 -14.02 -6.43 28.68
CA THR A 40 -14.13 -6.70 30.13
C THR A 40 -13.99 -8.20 30.43
N ALA A 41 -13.42 -8.54 31.60
CA ALA A 41 -13.19 -9.91 32.00
C ALA A 41 -14.47 -10.76 31.96
N GLY A 42 -14.41 -11.96 31.34
CA GLY A 42 -15.53 -12.87 31.21
C GLY A 42 -16.50 -12.62 30.05
N GLU A 43 -16.40 -11.50 29.36
CA GLU A 43 -17.26 -11.17 28.20
C GLU A 43 -17.19 -12.24 27.12
N LEU A 44 -15.98 -12.74 26.80
CA LEU A 44 -15.80 -13.81 25.82
C LEU A 44 -16.55 -15.09 26.25
N THR A 45 -16.49 -15.45 27.51
CA THR A 45 -17.23 -16.60 28.04
C THR A 45 -18.74 -16.45 27.85
N LEU A 46 -19.25 -15.24 28.01
CA LEU A 46 -20.69 -14.95 27.81
C LEU A 46 -21.09 -15.13 26.35
N VAL A 47 -20.35 -14.51 25.40
CA VAL A 47 -20.70 -14.54 23.97
C VAL A 47 -20.39 -15.87 23.29
N THR A 48 -19.52 -16.71 23.91
CA THR A 48 -19.19 -18.06 23.42
C THR A 48 -19.88 -19.17 24.21
N SER A 49 -20.82 -18.85 25.11
CA SER A 49 -21.61 -19.86 25.83
C SER A 49 -22.44 -20.68 24.84
N PRO A 50 -22.60 -21.98 25.06
CA PRO A 50 -23.43 -22.83 24.20
C PRO A 50 -24.84 -22.27 24.01
N SER A 51 -25.35 -22.31 22.78
CA SER A 51 -26.76 -21.95 22.51
C SER A 51 -27.71 -23.04 23.10
N LEU A 52 -28.80 -22.60 23.70
CA LEU A 52 -29.86 -23.51 24.15
C LEU A 52 -30.58 -24.20 22.98
N PHE A 53 -30.46 -23.62 21.78
CA PHE A 53 -31.12 -24.06 20.54
C PHE A 53 -30.13 -24.72 19.57
N ALA A 54 -28.87 -24.94 19.98
CA ALA A 54 -27.78 -25.48 19.14
C ALA A 54 -27.50 -24.65 17.86
N GLU A 55 -27.72 -23.35 17.93
CA GLU A 55 -27.43 -22.42 16.85
C GLU A 55 -25.94 -22.14 16.75
N ASP A 56 -25.42 -22.12 15.53
CA ASP A 56 -24.02 -21.73 15.26
C ASP A 56 -23.82 -20.23 15.59
N ARG A 57 -22.65 -19.89 16.16
CA ARG A 57 -22.29 -18.50 16.47
C ARG A 57 -20.97 -18.11 15.84
N LEU A 58 -20.91 -16.87 15.36
CA LEU A 58 -19.67 -16.26 14.87
C LEU A 58 -19.32 -15.06 15.74
N VAL A 59 -18.23 -15.17 16.50
CA VAL A 59 -17.72 -14.08 17.32
C VAL A 59 -16.49 -13.47 16.69
N VAL A 60 -16.53 -12.18 16.39
CA VAL A 60 -15.42 -11.42 15.80
C VAL A 60 -14.87 -10.46 16.85
N VAL A 61 -13.63 -10.67 17.27
CA VAL A 61 -12.91 -9.77 18.17
C VAL A 61 -12.04 -8.85 17.34
N GLU A 62 -12.36 -7.57 17.35
CA GLU A 62 -11.65 -6.51 16.63
C GLU A 62 -10.58 -5.88 17.51
N GLY A 63 -9.48 -5.36 16.90
CA GLY A 63 -8.49 -4.56 17.60
C GLY A 63 -7.66 -5.33 18.63
N VAL A 64 -7.34 -6.60 18.37
CA VAL A 64 -6.53 -7.44 19.28
C VAL A 64 -5.14 -6.84 19.55
N GLU A 65 -4.60 -6.01 18.66
CA GLU A 65 -3.37 -5.25 18.88
C GLU A 65 -3.50 -4.13 19.93
N LYS A 66 -4.73 -3.82 20.37
CA LYS A 66 -5.05 -2.86 21.45
C LYS A 66 -5.74 -3.54 22.63
N ALA A 67 -5.79 -4.87 22.62
CA ALA A 67 -6.53 -5.67 23.58
C ALA A 67 -6.18 -5.37 25.04
N THR A 68 -7.16 -5.48 25.93
CA THR A 68 -6.94 -5.51 27.38
C THR A 68 -6.20 -6.78 27.79
N ASP A 69 -5.62 -6.80 28.99
CA ASP A 69 -4.97 -8.01 29.52
C ASP A 69 -5.98 -9.14 29.76
N ASP A 70 -7.21 -8.77 30.14
CA ASP A 70 -8.31 -9.69 30.35
C ASP A 70 -8.68 -10.42 29.05
N LEU A 71 -8.80 -9.70 27.92
CA LEU A 71 -9.04 -10.35 26.63
C LEU A 71 -7.92 -11.32 26.25
N ILE A 72 -6.66 -10.93 26.44
CA ILE A 72 -5.51 -11.79 26.11
C ILE A 72 -5.57 -13.07 26.96
N LEU A 73 -5.94 -12.96 28.24
CA LEU A 73 -6.06 -14.10 29.15
C LEU A 73 -7.20 -15.02 28.72
N ASP A 74 -8.42 -14.47 28.60
CA ASP A 74 -9.64 -15.21 28.31
C ASP A 74 -9.57 -15.86 26.92
N ALA A 75 -9.11 -15.11 25.88
CA ALA A 75 -8.96 -15.66 24.54
C ALA A 75 -7.87 -16.74 24.45
N THR A 76 -6.76 -16.61 25.21
CA THR A 76 -5.72 -17.63 25.26
C THR A 76 -6.26 -18.94 25.89
N ALA A 77 -7.07 -18.84 26.94
CA ALA A 77 -7.72 -19.98 27.55
C ALA A 77 -8.73 -20.62 26.57
N TYR A 78 -9.58 -19.83 25.94
CA TYR A 78 -10.59 -20.28 24.98
C TYR A 78 -10.00 -21.02 23.78
N VAL A 79 -8.90 -20.51 23.20
CA VAL A 79 -8.23 -21.13 22.05
C VAL A 79 -7.76 -22.55 22.31
N SER A 80 -7.49 -22.90 23.58
CA SER A 80 -7.06 -24.25 23.97
C SER A 80 -8.21 -25.26 23.98
N THR A 81 -9.44 -24.83 24.27
CA THR A 81 -10.63 -25.65 24.36
C THR A 81 -11.86 -24.94 23.75
N PRO A 82 -11.85 -24.74 22.43
CA PRO A 82 -12.92 -24.01 21.75
C PRO A 82 -14.23 -24.81 21.72
N GLN A 83 -15.36 -24.14 21.79
CA GLN A 83 -16.68 -24.72 21.58
C GLN A 83 -16.88 -25.11 20.12
N SER A 84 -17.57 -26.20 19.85
CA SER A 84 -17.74 -26.75 18.49
C SER A 84 -18.72 -25.98 17.63
N ASP A 85 -19.67 -25.29 18.25
CA ASP A 85 -20.75 -24.49 17.67
C ASP A 85 -20.38 -22.99 17.56
N VAL A 86 -19.14 -22.59 17.98
CA VAL A 86 -18.68 -21.21 17.95
C VAL A 86 -17.46 -21.05 17.06
N VAL A 87 -17.55 -20.17 16.07
CA VAL A 87 -16.41 -19.73 15.28
C VAL A 87 -15.88 -18.41 15.85
N LEU A 88 -14.74 -18.48 16.55
CA LEU A 88 -14.05 -17.28 17.04
C LEU A 88 -13.06 -16.78 15.97
N VAL A 89 -13.20 -15.51 15.60
CA VAL A 89 -12.30 -14.78 14.70
C VAL A 89 -11.59 -13.69 15.49
N LEU A 90 -10.27 -13.75 15.53
CA LEU A 90 -9.42 -12.73 16.17
C LEU A 90 -8.80 -11.88 15.07
N ARG A 91 -9.09 -10.56 15.05
CA ARG A 91 -8.52 -9.59 14.12
C ARG A 91 -7.43 -8.80 14.80
N HIS A 92 -6.21 -8.87 14.24
CA HIS A 92 -5.01 -8.23 14.77
C HIS A 92 -4.32 -7.40 13.68
N GLY A 93 -4.30 -6.06 13.82
CA GLY A 93 -3.78 -5.12 12.83
C GLY A 93 -2.24 -5.04 12.75
N GLY A 94 -1.52 -5.83 13.55
CA GLY A 94 -0.05 -5.81 13.60
C GLY A 94 0.48 -5.29 14.95
N GLY A 95 1.80 -5.37 15.14
CA GLY A 95 2.46 -4.98 16.39
C GLY A 95 2.73 -6.14 17.34
N GLN A 96 3.21 -5.81 18.56
CA GLN A 96 3.69 -6.81 19.54
C GLN A 96 2.66 -7.18 20.62
N ARG A 97 1.64 -6.36 20.80
CA ARG A 97 0.59 -6.60 21.79
C ARG A 97 -0.14 -7.90 21.44
N GLY A 98 -0.49 -8.68 22.43
CA GLY A 98 -1.19 -9.95 22.22
C GLY A 98 -0.35 -11.09 21.63
N LYS A 99 0.98 -10.95 21.49
CA LYS A 99 1.86 -11.98 20.92
C LYS A 99 1.61 -13.37 21.51
N ARG A 100 1.44 -13.46 22.84
CA ARG A 100 1.15 -14.73 23.53
C ARG A 100 -0.12 -15.40 22.97
N LEU A 101 -1.18 -14.64 22.75
CA LEU A 101 -2.43 -15.13 22.15
C LEU A 101 -2.21 -15.57 20.69
N LEU A 102 -1.50 -14.77 19.90
CA LEU A 102 -1.19 -15.12 18.51
C LEU A 102 -0.39 -16.43 18.40
N ASP A 103 0.58 -16.61 19.30
CA ASP A 103 1.40 -17.81 19.34
C ASP A 103 0.57 -19.03 19.82
N ALA A 104 -0.36 -18.85 20.76
CA ALA A 104 -1.29 -19.90 21.20
C ALA A 104 -2.22 -20.34 20.05
N VAL A 105 -2.77 -19.41 19.27
CA VAL A 105 -3.60 -19.72 18.08
C VAL A 105 -2.82 -20.56 17.07
N ARG A 106 -1.57 -20.18 16.79
CA ARG A 106 -0.70 -20.93 15.86
C ARG A 106 -0.31 -22.30 16.40
N ALA A 107 0.05 -22.38 17.67
CA ALA A 107 0.42 -23.64 18.33
C ALA A 107 -0.74 -24.64 18.37
N ALA A 108 -1.97 -24.15 18.51
CA ALA A 108 -3.18 -24.99 18.45
C ALA A 108 -3.57 -25.41 17.02
N GLY A 109 -2.82 -24.95 15.98
CA GLY A 109 -3.08 -25.30 14.58
C GLY A 109 -4.31 -24.63 13.97
N HIS A 110 -4.83 -23.57 14.60
CA HIS A 110 -5.98 -22.85 14.04
C HIS A 110 -5.63 -22.09 12.77
N PRO A 111 -6.59 -21.94 11.81
CA PRO A 111 -6.36 -21.23 10.56
C PRO A 111 -5.91 -19.79 10.78
N VAL A 112 -4.95 -19.33 9.94
CA VAL A 112 -4.41 -17.97 9.96
C VAL A 112 -4.53 -17.36 8.56
N ALA A 113 -5.19 -16.21 8.46
CA ALA A 113 -5.20 -15.37 7.26
C ALA A 113 -4.19 -14.23 7.44
N ALA A 114 -3.15 -14.21 6.63
CA ALA A 114 -2.17 -13.13 6.61
C ALA A 114 -2.67 -12.00 5.71
N CYS A 115 -2.79 -10.80 6.28
CA CYS A 115 -3.26 -9.58 5.61
C CYS A 115 -2.14 -8.53 5.62
N GLU A 116 -1.01 -8.87 4.99
CA GLU A 116 0.15 -7.99 4.90
C GLU A 116 0.01 -6.99 3.75
N PRO A 117 0.55 -5.75 3.89
CA PRO A 117 0.57 -4.78 2.82
C PRO A 117 1.27 -5.28 1.57
N LEU A 118 0.66 -5.06 0.41
CA LEU A 118 1.22 -5.42 -0.89
C LEU A 118 2.30 -4.42 -1.30
N LYS A 119 3.56 -4.72 -0.99
CA LYS A 119 4.70 -3.82 -1.26
C LYS A 119 5.23 -3.90 -2.68
N LYS A 120 5.04 -5.03 -3.37
CA LYS A 120 5.54 -5.25 -4.74
C LYS A 120 4.47 -4.91 -5.75
N ASP A 121 4.85 -4.23 -6.83
CA ASP A 121 3.92 -3.90 -7.92
C ASP A 121 3.33 -5.16 -8.57
N ALA A 122 4.09 -6.25 -8.64
CA ALA A 122 3.58 -7.53 -9.10
C ALA A 122 2.39 -8.04 -8.27
N ASP A 123 2.42 -7.86 -6.94
CA ASP A 123 1.34 -8.29 -6.05
C ASP A 123 0.10 -7.38 -6.22
N LYS A 124 0.31 -6.08 -6.43
CA LYS A 124 -0.78 -5.12 -6.73
C LYS A 124 -1.42 -5.42 -8.10
N VAL A 125 -0.61 -5.73 -9.12
CA VAL A 125 -1.10 -6.17 -10.44
C VAL A 125 -1.92 -7.44 -10.31
N ALA A 126 -1.46 -8.41 -9.51
CA ALA A 126 -2.22 -9.63 -9.23
C ALA A 126 -3.53 -9.32 -8.52
N PHE A 127 -3.53 -8.42 -7.54
CA PHE A 127 -4.73 -7.95 -6.84
C PHE A 127 -5.75 -7.34 -7.80
N VAL A 128 -5.36 -6.34 -8.62
CA VAL A 128 -6.24 -5.72 -9.63
C VAL A 128 -6.80 -6.77 -10.59
N THR A 129 -5.95 -7.68 -11.05
CA THR A 129 -6.39 -8.78 -11.93
C THR A 129 -7.44 -9.66 -11.27
N GLN A 130 -7.31 -9.92 -9.96
CA GLN A 130 -8.27 -10.70 -9.19
C GLN A 130 -9.60 -9.94 -9.00
N GLU A 131 -9.56 -8.63 -8.72
CA GLU A 131 -10.75 -7.78 -8.63
C GLU A 131 -11.58 -7.83 -9.91
N LEU A 132 -10.92 -7.67 -11.05
CA LEU A 132 -11.56 -7.74 -12.35
C LEU A 132 -12.14 -9.11 -12.66
N ARG A 133 -11.46 -10.20 -12.29
CA ARG A 133 -11.98 -11.57 -12.43
C ARG A 133 -13.24 -11.78 -11.59
N ARG A 134 -13.27 -11.29 -10.35
CA ARG A 134 -14.46 -11.35 -9.48
C ARG A 134 -15.63 -10.61 -10.10
N ALA A 135 -15.37 -9.46 -10.73
CA ALA A 135 -16.36 -8.67 -11.45
C ALA A 135 -16.69 -9.24 -12.85
N ARG A 136 -16.09 -10.37 -13.27
CA ARG A 136 -16.22 -10.97 -14.62
C ARG A 136 -15.89 -9.99 -15.75
N ARG A 137 -14.92 -9.08 -15.50
CA ARG A 137 -14.47 -8.07 -16.46
C ARG A 137 -13.03 -8.36 -16.91
N ARG A 138 -12.67 -7.81 -18.06
CA ARG A 138 -11.31 -7.89 -18.62
C ARG A 138 -10.71 -6.49 -18.70
N MET A 139 -9.41 -6.41 -18.46
CA MET A 139 -8.58 -5.22 -18.63
C MET A 139 -7.29 -5.64 -19.35
N GLU A 140 -6.79 -4.78 -20.22
CA GLU A 140 -5.52 -5.03 -20.89
C GLU A 140 -4.36 -5.07 -19.89
N PRO A 141 -3.34 -5.94 -20.07
CA PRO A 141 -2.22 -6.02 -19.13
C PRO A 141 -1.46 -4.69 -18.95
N ARG A 142 -1.43 -3.86 -19.98
CA ARG A 142 -0.87 -2.50 -19.91
C ARG A 142 -1.76 -1.57 -19.09
N ALA A 143 -3.07 -1.65 -19.26
CA ALA A 143 -4.04 -0.87 -18.48
C ALA A 143 -3.99 -1.21 -16.98
N VAL A 144 -3.82 -2.50 -16.63
CA VAL A 144 -3.64 -2.92 -15.23
C VAL A 144 -2.42 -2.25 -14.60
N ARG A 145 -1.28 -2.22 -15.32
CA ARG A 145 -0.08 -1.52 -14.84
C ARG A 145 -0.29 -0.03 -14.73
N SER A 146 -0.89 0.60 -15.76
CA SER A 146 -1.22 2.02 -15.73
C SER A 146 -2.11 2.38 -14.54
N LEU A 147 -3.08 1.53 -14.18
CA LEU A 147 -3.93 1.75 -13.01
C LEU A 147 -3.14 1.65 -11.70
N VAL A 148 -2.27 0.64 -11.55
CA VAL A 148 -1.41 0.49 -10.37
C VAL A 148 -0.46 1.68 -10.23
N ASP A 149 0.12 2.14 -11.34
CA ASP A 149 1.00 3.30 -11.37
C ASP A 149 0.25 4.60 -11.04
N ALA A 150 -1.00 4.73 -11.48
CA ALA A 150 -1.80 5.93 -11.27
C ALA A 150 -2.38 6.02 -9.85
N VAL A 151 -2.76 4.90 -9.24
CA VAL A 151 -3.42 4.87 -7.92
C VAL A 151 -2.41 4.72 -6.78
N GLY A 152 -1.24 4.13 -7.04
CA GLY A 152 -0.17 4.01 -6.06
C GLY A 152 -0.31 2.78 -5.14
N SER A 153 -0.05 2.96 -3.84
CA SER A 153 0.10 1.85 -2.90
C SER A 153 -1.13 1.57 -2.03
N ASP A 154 -2.12 2.42 -2.04
CA ASP A 154 -3.35 2.23 -1.26
C ASP A 154 -4.25 1.18 -1.92
N LEU A 155 -4.41 0.04 -1.23
CA LEU A 155 -5.14 -1.11 -1.76
C LEU A 155 -6.66 -0.86 -1.79
N ARG A 156 -7.17 -0.04 -0.86
CA ARG A 156 -8.59 0.36 -0.81
C ARG A 156 -8.92 1.27 -1.99
N GLU A 157 -8.03 2.19 -2.31
CA GLU A 157 -8.18 3.03 -3.50
C GLU A 157 -8.09 2.23 -4.80
N LEU A 158 -7.16 1.25 -4.89
CA LEU A 158 -7.08 0.35 -6.05
C LEU A 158 -8.37 -0.47 -6.22
N ALA A 159 -8.95 -0.98 -5.15
CA ALA A 159 -10.22 -1.70 -5.19
C ALA A 159 -11.38 -0.80 -5.64
N ALA A 160 -11.45 0.42 -5.09
CA ALA A 160 -12.45 1.42 -5.47
C ALA A 160 -12.32 1.80 -6.96
N ALA A 161 -11.09 1.98 -7.44
CA ALA A 161 -10.80 2.27 -8.83
C ALA A 161 -11.24 1.12 -9.77
N CYS A 162 -10.99 -0.12 -9.39
CA CYS A 162 -11.49 -1.28 -10.13
C CYS A 162 -13.01 -1.29 -10.20
N THR A 163 -13.68 -1.06 -9.06
CA THR A 163 -15.14 -1.02 -8.97
C THR A 163 -15.71 0.09 -9.86
N GLN A 164 -15.14 1.28 -9.83
CA GLN A 164 -15.55 2.40 -10.67
C GLN A 164 -15.41 2.09 -12.15
N LEU A 165 -14.23 1.61 -12.59
CA LEU A 165 -14.02 1.26 -14.00
C LEU A 165 -14.95 0.16 -14.49
N VAL A 166 -15.25 -0.81 -13.63
CA VAL A 166 -16.22 -1.88 -13.93
C VAL A 166 -17.62 -1.33 -14.11
N SER A 167 -18.05 -0.40 -13.26
CA SER A 167 -19.40 0.20 -13.28
C SER A 167 -19.58 1.16 -14.46
N ASP A 168 -18.57 1.98 -14.74
CA ASP A 168 -18.70 3.10 -15.68
C ASP A 168 -18.37 2.72 -17.13
N THR A 169 -17.83 1.52 -17.36
CA THR A 169 -17.39 1.09 -18.70
C THR A 169 -17.97 -0.25 -19.12
N THR A 170 -17.99 -0.49 -20.42
CA THR A 170 -18.39 -1.77 -21.03
C THR A 170 -17.22 -2.38 -21.82
N GLY A 171 -17.26 -3.70 -22.04
CA GLY A 171 -16.23 -4.41 -22.80
C GLY A 171 -14.88 -4.52 -22.06
N VAL A 172 -13.79 -4.55 -22.83
CA VAL A 172 -12.42 -4.63 -22.31
C VAL A 172 -11.95 -3.23 -21.92
N ILE A 173 -11.41 -3.10 -20.71
CA ILE A 173 -10.86 -1.82 -20.21
C ILE A 173 -9.47 -1.63 -20.80
N SER A 174 -9.30 -0.61 -21.65
CA SER A 174 -8.03 -0.28 -22.29
C SER A 174 -7.22 0.75 -21.50
N VAL A 175 -5.98 1.01 -21.94
CA VAL A 175 -5.09 2.03 -21.35
C VAL A 175 -5.72 3.42 -21.43
N GLU A 176 -6.33 3.77 -22.57
CA GLU A 176 -6.95 5.08 -22.78
C GLU A 176 -8.11 5.33 -21.83
N VAL A 177 -8.85 4.26 -21.47
CA VAL A 177 -9.90 4.34 -20.45
C VAL A 177 -9.29 4.65 -19.09
N VAL A 178 -8.25 3.93 -18.67
CA VAL A 178 -7.57 4.18 -17.40
C VAL A 178 -6.99 5.60 -17.36
N GLU A 179 -6.35 6.04 -18.43
CA GLU A 179 -5.80 7.40 -18.52
C GLU A 179 -6.87 8.49 -18.43
N ARG A 180 -8.06 8.26 -18.99
CA ARG A 180 -9.19 9.19 -18.89
C ARG A 180 -9.68 9.37 -17.46
N TYR A 181 -9.72 8.29 -16.67
CA TYR A 181 -10.24 8.31 -15.30
C TYR A 181 -9.17 8.65 -14.25
N TYR A 182 -7.93 8.23 -14.48
CA TYR A 182 -6.84 8.26 -13.49
C TYR A 182 -5.56 8.94 -13.98
N GLY A 183 -5.50 9.41 -15.21
CA GLY A 183 -4.31 10.06 -15.79
C GLY A 183 -3.88 11.37 -15.11
N GLY A 184 -4.73 11.92 -14.25
CA GLY A 184 -4.45 13.12 -13.46
C GLY A 184 -4.02 12.87 -12.01
N ARG A 185 -3.82 11.63 -11.57
CA ARG A 185 -3.47 11.36 -10.17
C ARG A 185 -1.99 11.65 -9.88
N ILE A 186 -1.79 12.35 -8.80
CA ILE A 186 -0.65 13.18 -8.40
C ILE A 186 0.68 12.40 -8.23
N GLU A 187 0.65 11.20 -7.65
CA GLU A 187 1.88 10.50 -7.28
C GLU A 187 2.60 9.85 -8.47
N ALA A 188 1.87 9.15 -9.33
CA ALA A 188 2.45 8.51 -10.52
C ALA A 188 3.04 9.54 -11.48
N THR A 189 2.38 10.70 -11.62
CA THR A 189 2.86 11.79 -12.48
C THR A 189 4.14 12.42 -11.92
N GLY A 190 4.23 12.63 -10.60
CA GLY A 190 5.43 13.16 -9.95
C GLY A 190 6.64 12.23 -10.11
N PHE A 191 6.47 10.92 -9.95
CA PHE A 191 7.55 9.96 -10.15
C PHE A 191 7.97 9.83 -11.61
N ARG A 192 7.03 9.89 -12.57
CA ARG A 192 7.36 9.89 -14.01
C ARG A 192 8.14 11.14 -14.42
N VAL A 193 7.75 12.32 -13.92
CA VAL A 193 8.52 13.56 -14.12
C VAL A 193 9.92 13.42 -13.55
N ALA A 194 10.06 12.87 -12.33
CA ALA A 194 11.35 12.69 -11.68
C ALA A 194 12.23 11.67 -12.41
N ASP A 195 11.68 10.56 -12.89
CA ASP A 195 12.40 9.56 -13.66
C ASP A 195 12.90 10.13 -14.99
N ALA A 196 12.04 10.79 -15.77
CA ALA A 196 12.42 11.44 -17.03
C ALA A 196 13.50 12.53 -16.82
N ALA A 197 13.39 13.32 -15.74
CA ALA A 197 14.41 14.31 -15.40
C ALA A 197 15.76 13.69 -15.06
N VAL A 198 15.78 12.62 -14.26
CA VAL A 198 16.99 11.90 -13.84
C VAL A 198 17.65 11.13 -15.00
N GLU A 199 16.88 10.69 -15.98
CA GLU A 199 17.35 10.08 -17.22
C GLU A 199 17.87 11.11 -18.26
N GLY A 200 17.73 12.40 -17.96
CA GLY A 200 18.17 13.48 -18.87
C GLY A 200 17.21 13.76 -20.03
N ALA A 201 16.01 13.15 -20.01
CA ALA A 201 14.98 13.31 -21.02
C ALA A 201 14.20 14.62 -20.81
N SER A 202 14.86 15.78 -20.96
CA SER A 202 14.33 17.11 -20.63
C SER A 202 13.00 17.43 -21.30
N GLY A 203 12.83 17.09 -22.59
CA GLY A 203 11.58 17.33 -23.33
C GLY A 203 10.41 16.53 -22.77
N GLU A 204 10.62 15.25 -22.46
CA GLU A 204 9.62 14.38 -21.85
C GLU A 204 9.28 14.84 -20.41
N ALA A 205 10.30 15.15 -19.61
CA ALA A 205 10.12 15.62 -18.24
C ALA A 205 9.26 16.89 -18.18
N VAL A 206 9.51 17.86 -19.07
CA VAL A 206 8.72 19.10 -19.15
C VAL A 206 7.31 18.83 -19.68
N ALA A 207 7.13 17.95 -20.66
CA ALA A 207 5.81 17.61 -21.18
C ALA A 207 4.94 16.93 -20.07
N LEU A 208 5.51 15.99 -19.33
CA LEU A 208 4.87 15.35 -18.18
C LEU A 208 4.54 16.36 -17.07
N LEU A 209 5.47 17.27 -16.77
CA LEU A 209 5.27 18.33 -15.77
C LEU A 209 4.12 19.27 -16.14
N ARG A 210 4.09 19.74 -17.39
CA ARG A 210 3.02 20.63 -17.88
C ARG A 210 1.67 19.93 -17.89
N HIS A 211 1.64 18.64 -18.24
CA HIS A 211 0.43 17.83 -18.12
C HIS A 211 -0.03 17.74 -16.67
N ALA A 212 0.90 17.49 -15.72
CA ALA A 212 0.60 17.46 -14.29
C ALA A 212 -0.07 18.77 -13.83
N PHE A 213 0.49 19.90 -14.19
CA PHE A 213 -0.07 21.21 -13.85
C PHE A 213 -1.44 21.45 -14.49
N ALA A 214 -1.61 21.08 -15.76
CA ALA A 214 -2.89 21.20 -16.48
C ALA A 214 -4.00 20.34 -15.86
N THR A 215 -3.64 19.24 -15.18
CA THR A 215 -4.56 18.36 -14.45
C THR A 215 -4.73 18.72 -12.97
N GLY A 216 -4.14 19.85 -12.52
CA GLY A 216 -4.34 20.38 -11.17
C GLY A 216 -3.41 19.79 -10.11
N VAL A 217 -2.30 19.16 -10.52
CA VAL A 217 -1.31 18.63 -9.56
C VAL A 217 -0.60 19.79 -8.87
N ASP A 218 -0.58 19.77 -7.54
CA ASP A 218 0.12 20.77 -6.73
C ASP A 218 1.65 20.66 -6.90
N PRO A 219 2.39 21.79 -6.95
CA PRO A 219 3.85 21.79 -7.04
C PRO A 219 4.60 21.09 -5.92
N VAL A 220 4.08 21.08 -4.69
CA VAL A 220 4.76 20.53 -3.52
C VAL A 220 5.01 19.02 -3.63
N PRO A 221 4.03 18.15 -3.95
CA PRO A 221 4.25 16.73 -4.21
C PRO A 221 5.24 16.44 -5.35
N LEU A 222 5.26 17.26 -6.39
CA LEU A 222 6.19 17.11 -7.51
C LEU A 222 7.65 17.31 -7.06
N VAL A 223 7.90 18.35 -6.25
CA VAL A 223 9.23 18.57 -5.67
C VAL A 223 9.60 17.44 -4.71
N ALA A 224 8.65 16.93 -3.93
CA ALA A 224 8.89 15.80 -3.05
C ALA A 224 9.30 14.54 -3.81
N ALA A 225 8.67 14.25 -4.97
CA ALA A 225 9.03 13.13 -5.85
C ALA A 225 10.44 13.30 -6.44
N LEU A 226 10.80 14.49 -6.93
CA LEU A 226 12.15 14.81 -7.39
C LEU A 226 13.20 14.59 -6.29
N ALA A 227 12.92 15.10 -5.08
CA ALA A 227 13.79 14.95 -3.92
C ALA A 227 13.97 13.47 -3.51
N ALA A 228 12.89 12.70 -3.50
CA ALA A 228 12.93 11.27 -3.18
C ALA A 228 13.80 10.51 -4.19
N ARG A 229 13.67 10.81 -5.48
CA ARG A 229 14.41 10.16 -6.55
C ARG A 229 15.91 10.46 -6.47
N LEU A 230 16.29 11.73 -6.32
CA LEU A 230 17.70 12.12 -6.16
C LEU A 230 18.32 11.59 -4.87
N ARG A 231 17.54 11.48 -3.79
CA ARG A 231 18.00 10.89 -2.52
C ARG A 231 18.40 9.42 -2.69
N VAL A 232 17.65 8.65 -3.49
CA VAL A 232 18.01 7.26 -3.81
C VAL A 232 19.35 7.23 -4.55
N LEU A 233 19.52 8.04 -5.59
CA LEU A 233 20.79 8.13 -6.34
C LEU A 233 21.98 8.53 -5.43
N ALA A 234 21.79 9.54 -4.58
CA ALA A 234 22.81 9.99 -3.64
C ALA A 234 23.22 8.86 -2.67
N LYS A 235 22.25 8.13 -2.11
CA LYS A 235 22.52 6.99 -1.22
C LYS A 235 23.32 5.89 -1.93
N VAL A 236 22.93 5.51 -3.16
CA VAL A 236 23.62 4.49 -3.94
C VAL A 236 25.03 4.96 -4.34
N SER A 237 25.19 6.23 -4.71
CA SER A 237 26.48 6.84 -5.00
C SER A 237 27.44 6.79 -3.80
N ALA A 238 26.96 7.08 -2.58
CA ALA A 238 27.75 7.10 -1.35
C ALA A 238 28.31 5.72 -0.94
N VAL A 239 27.64 4.64 -1.31
CA VAL A 239 28.09 3.26 -1.01
C VAL A 239 28.80 2.57 -2.17
N ARG A 240 28.96 3.26 -3.30
CA ARG A 240 29.63 2.72 -4.49
C ARG A 240 31.07 2.31 -4.12
N GLY A 241 31.38 1.01 -4.33
CA GLY A 241 32.70 0.45 -4.02
C GLY A 241 32.91 0.01 -2.56
N ARG A 242 31.91 0.13 -1.67
CA ARG A 242 32.02 -0.29 -0.26
C ARG A 242 31.62 -1.75 0.02
N GLY A 243 31.25 -2.51 -1.01
CA GLY A 243 30.86 -3.92 -0.90
C GLY A 243 29.38 -4.15 -0.55
N SER A 244 28.95 -5.43 -0.65
CA SER A 244 27.55 -5.84 -0.56
C SER A 244 26.88 -5.60 0.83
N GLY A 245 27.67 -5.42 1.88
CA GLY A 245 27.16 -5.08 3.22
C GLY A 245 26.55 -3.69 3.29
N ALA A 246 27.29 -2.69 2.81
CA ALA A 246 26.83 -1.30 2.79
C ALA A 246 25.59 -1.09 1.89
N GLU A 247 25.45 -1.91 0.86
CA GLU A 247 24.27 -1.86 -0.03
C GLU A 247 23.01 -2.41 0.63
N ARG A 248 23.12 -3.45 1.47
CA ARG A 248 21.99 -3.99 2.24
C ARG A 248 21.43 -2.98 3.25
N GLU A 249 22.28 -2.12 3.81
CA GLU A 249 21.88 -1.06 4.75
C GLU A 249 21.01 0.02 4.10
N LEU A 250 21.02 0.14 2.76
CA LEU A 250 20.19 1.12 2.05
C LEU A 250 18.69 0.81 2.10
N GLY A 251 18.31 -0.43 2.39
CA GLY A 251 16.90 -0.87 2.43
C GLY A 251 16.21 -0.83 1.06
N LEU A 252 16.99 -0.82 -0.04
CA LEU A 252 16.47 -0.82 -1.41
C LEU A 252 16.28 -2.26 -1.92
N ALA A 253 15.23 -2.47 -2.72
CA ALA A 253 15.07 -3.73 -3.42
C ALA A 253 16.22 -3.92 -4.44
N PRO A 254 16.66 -5.17 -4.73
CA PRO A 254 17.78 -5.43 -5.66
C PRO A 254 17.62 -4.76 -7.02
N TRP A 255 16.42 -4.78 -7.58
CA TRP A 255 16.14 -4.14 -8.87
C TRP A 255 16.26 -2.61 -8.84
N GLN A 256 15.90 -1.97 -7.71
CA GLN A 256 16.06 -0.51 -7.51
C GLN A 256 17.55 -0.14 -7.44
N LEU A 257 18.34 -0.94 -6.76
CA LEU A 257 19.77 -0.76 -6.67
C LEU A 257 20.42 -0.88 -8.06
N ASP A 258 20.08 -1.91 -8.83
CA ASP A 258 20.61 -2.14 -10.18
C ASP A 258 20.19 -1.05 -11.17
N ARG A 259 18.94 -0.57 -11.07
CA ARG A 259 18.47 0.58 -11.86
C ARG A 259 19.29 1.82 -11.51
N SER A 260 19.40 2.15 -10.22
CA SER A 260 20.13 3.33 -9.77
C SER A 260 21.62 3.31 -10.13
N ARG A 261 22.25 2.12 -10.14
CA ARG A 261 23.64 1.95 -10.61
C ARG A 261 23.80 2.26 -12.08
N ARG A 262 22.88 1.78 -12.94
CA ARG A 262 22.91 2.09 -14.38
C ARG A 262 22.72 3.59 -14.64
N GLU A 263 21.80 4.22 -13.94
CA GLU A 263 21.56 5.65 -14.04
C GLU A 263 22.79 6.47 -13.59
N LEU A 264 23.40 6.10 -12.46
CA LEU A 264 24.62 6.75 -11.95
C LEU A 264 25.82 6.67 -12.89
N ALA A 265 25.82 5.79 -13.89
CA ALA A 265 26.85 5.78 -14.94
C ALA A 265 26.85 7.08 -15.76
N HIS A 266 25.70 7.74 -15.85
CA HIS A 266 25.53 9.01 -16.58
C HIS A 266 25.60 10.24 -15.67
N TRP A 267 25.99 10.10 -14.40
CA TRP A 267 26.09 11.19 -13.47
C TRP A 267 27.51 11.44 -12.99
N THR A 268 27.86 12.73 -12.85
CA THR A 268 29.04 13.14 -12.08
C THR A 268 28.66 13.46 -10.64
N PRO A 269 29.57 13.36 -9.67
CA PRO A 269 29.33 13.83 -8.30
C PRO A 269 28.85 15.29 -8.24
N GLU A 270 29.45 16.15 -9.07
CA GLU A 270 29.12 17.58 -9.17
C GLU A 270 27.73 17.80 -9.77
N GLY A 271 27.38 17.06 -10.83
CA GLY A 271 26.04 17.11 -11.44
C GLY A 271 24.97 16.67 -10.45
N LEU A 272 25.21 15.60 -9.70
CA LEU A 272 24.27 15.14 -8.66
C LEU A 272 24.11 16.18 -7.54
N ALA A 273 25.20 16.80 -7.09
CA ALA A 273 25.14 17.88 -6.10
C ALA A 273 24.36 19.08 -6.62
N GLN A 274 24.57 19.50 -7.87
CA GLN A 274 23.81 20.58 -8.51
C GLN A 274 22.31 20.28 -8.60
N ALA A 275 21.95 19.04 -8.99
CA ALA A 275 20.56 18.59 -9.05
C ALA A 275 19.89 18.63 -7.66
N ILE A 276 20.58 18.14 -6.63
CA ILE A 276 20.07 18.17 -5.23
C ILE A 276 19.85 19.63 -4.79
N THR A 277 20.81 20.51 -5.07
CA THR A 277 20.69 21.95 -4.73
C THR A 277 19.51 22.60 -5.46
N ALA A 278 19.30 22.26 -6.75
CA ALA A 278 18.18 22.79 -7.52
C ALA A 278 16.82 22.37 -6.95
N VAL A 279 16.70 21.12 -6.47
CA VAL A 279 15.47 20.63 -5.81
C VAL A 279 15.27 21.28 -4.45
N ALA A 280 16.33 21.44 -3.65
CA ALA A 280 16.23 22.12 -2.35
C ALA A 280 15.78 23.58 -2.52
N GLN A 281 16.26 24.27 -3.55
CA GLN A 281 15.82 25.62 -3.88
C GLN A 281 14.34 25.63 -4.29
N ALA A 282 13.92 24.71 -5.15
CA ALA A 282 12.51 24.60 -5.56
C ALA A 282 11.60 24.28 -4.36
N ASP A 283 12.03 23.42 -3.44
CA ASP A 283 11.27 23.09 -2.21
C ASP A 283 11.01 24.33 -1.35
N ALA A 284 12.00 25.16 -1.16
CA ALA A 284 11.83 26.43 -0.44
C ALA A 284 10.85 27.37 -1.18
N GLU A 285 10.98 27.46 -2.52
CA GLU A 285 10.17 28.36 -3.32
C GLU A 285 8.70 27.94 -3.40
N VAL A 286 8.40 26.64 -3.51
CA VAL A 286 6.99 26.14 -3.53
C VAL A 286 6.33 26.26 -2.15
N LYS A 287 7.12 26.32 -1.07
CA LYS A 287 6.65 26.50 0.31
C LYS A 287 6.51 27.96 0.74
N GLY A 288 6.65 28.91 -0.20
CA GLY A 288 6.36 30.31 0.04
C GLY A 288 7.56 31.27 -0.09
N ALA A 289 8.79 30.77 -0.33
CA ALA A 289 9.94 31.65 -0.58
C ALA A 289 10.00 32.19 -2.01
N GLY A 290 9.16 31.65 -2.93
CA GLY A 290 9.10 32.04 -4.34
C GLY A 290 7.80 32.73 -4.73
N ARG A 291 7.82 33.46 -5.87
CA ARG A 291 6.64 34.12 -6.43
C ARG A 291 5.81 33.22 -7.36
N ASP A 292 6.45 32.24 -7.99
CA ASP A 292 5.84 31.34 -8.96
C ASP A 292 6.27 29.88 -8.67
N PRO A 293 5.43 29.12 -7.92
CA PRO A 293 5.71 27.73 -7.60
C PRO A 293 5.84 26.81 -8.83
N HIS A 294 5.06 27.06 -9.89
CA HIS A 294 5.10 26.24 -11.11
C HIS A 294 6.43 26.42 -11.85
N PHE A 295 6.86 27.67 -11.99
CA PHE A 295 8.15 27.99 -12.59
C PHE A 295 9.33 27.42 -11.77
N ALA A 296 9.24 27.45 -10.44
CA ALA A 296 10.27 26.87 -9.57
C ALA A 296 10.50 25.39 -9.86
N VAL A 297 9.42 24.61 -10.01
CA VAL A 297 9.49 23.18 -10.35
C VAL A 297 10.01 22.97 -11.77
N GLU A 298 9.50 23.69 -12.76
CA GLU A 298 9.97 23.55 -14.16
C GLU A 298 11.47 23.85 -14.29
N ARG A 299 11.95 24.87 -13.63
CA ARG A 299 13.38 25.21 -13.56
C ARG A 299 14.20 24.09 -12.89
N ALA A 300 13.71 23.49 -11.80
CA ALA A 300 14.39 22.39 -11.14
C ALA A 300 14.46 21.15 -12.05
N VAL A 301 13.38 20.77 -12.71
CA VAL A 301 13.32 19.67 -13.67
C VAL A 301 14.34 19.86 -14.79
N LEU A 302 14.41 21.06 -15.38
CA LEU A 302 15.37 21.38 -16.45
C LEU A 302 16.81 21.32 -15.96
N ARG A 303 17.10 21.81 -14.74
CA ARG A 303 18.45 21.76 -14.15
C ARG A 303 18.88 20.33 -13.85
N ILE A 304 17.97 19.48 -13.33
CA ILE A 304 18.23 18.05 -13.11
C ILE A 304 18.60 17.39 -14.42
N ALA A 305 17.76 17.55 -15.46
CA ALA A 305 17.99 16.93 -16.76
C ALA A 305 19.28 17.42 -17.45
N ALA A 306 19.65 18.68 -17.25
CA ALA A 306 20.89 19.26 -17.78
C ALA A 306 22.15 18.77 -17.02
N SER A 307 22.00 18.27 -15.79
CA SER A 307 23.11 17.76 -14.97
C SER A 307 23.52 16.32 -15.32
N VAL A 308 22.73 15.65 -16.16
CA VAL A 308 23.02 14.29 -16.67
C VAL A 308 24.02 14.38 -17.82
N ARG A 309 25.08 13.57 -17.78
CA ARG A 309 26.00 13.45 -18.93
C ARG A 309 25.29 12.80 -20.12
N ARG A 310 25.39 13.44 -21.25
CA ARG A 310 25.02 12.88 -22.54
C ARG A 310 26.14 12.05 -23.13
#